data_cda21a88530c5628bb8598309e16f9d2
#
_entry.id   cda21a88530c5628bb8598309e16f9d2
#
_cell.length_a   1.000
_cell.length_b   1.000
_cell.length_c   1.000
_cell.angle_alpha   90.00
_cell.angle_beta   90.00
_cell.angle_gamma   90.00
#
_symmetry.space_group_name_H-M   'P 1'
#
loop_
_entity.id
_entity.type
_entity.pdbx_description
1 polymer ?
#
loop_
_entity_poly.entity_id
_entity_poly.type
_entity_poly.pdbx_seq_one_letter_code
_entity_poly.pdbx_strand_id
1 'polypeptide(L)'
;MDFDNEDCFDTGWTLHIDADSIIFAQCCIFNDDSDVDRHRITQGVRRRVLELTLDAGCDAAICFLTTSTNFRDDMVDDYKANRDADKKPKPINLAWAKRWTARNLTCIFKNKLEADDLLGIWSGGNSIIWSIDKDLRQIPGKHLDDSTRKVVMITEEGILKDLGKKVYFDGLAGFYYQCLTGDSTDYIVGCGKRIPKVYKSGAKKGQAYISRSGVGPQAAVQIILQAYMARGDSKANMLQAVRDEYQRLHGADWQEHLETQANLLFMVREMHEGRFIKRWTHDDREEYFDLVEGVISNDYTPPATEDGRDT
;
A
#
# COMPACT_ATOMS: atom_id res chain seq x y z
N MET A 1 -25.88 -10.84 42.28
CA MET A 1 -25.35 -9.77 41.41
C MET A 1 -25.63 -10.24 39.99
N ASP A 2 -26.75 -9.79 39.50
CA ASP A 2 -27.15 -10.02 38.12
C ASP A 2 -26.27 -9.11 37.27
N PHE A 3 -25.38 -9.74 36.47
CA PHE A 3 -24.75 -9.04 35.39
C PHE A 3 -25.79 -9.01 34.27
N ASP A 4 -26.54 -7.92 34.23
CA ASP A 4 -27.37 -7.62 33.09
C ASP A 4 -26.49 -7.55 31.83
N ASN A 5 -26.73 -8.48 30.99
CA ASN A 5 -26.04 -8.72 29.71
C ASN A 5 -26.65 -7.77 28.66
N GLU A 6 -26.59 -6.47 28.93
CA GLU A 6 -27.01 -5.42 28.02
C GLU A 6 -25.78 -4.59 27.69
N ASP A 7 -25.47 -4.60 26.39
CA ASP A 7 -24.55 -3.78 25.62
C ASP A 7 -23.38 -4.54 24.94
N CYS A 8 -23.68 -5.68 24.37
CA CYS A 8 -22.94 -6.06 23.18
C CYS A 8 -23.52 -5.19 22.05
N PHE A 9 -23.01 -3.97 21.90
CA PHE A 9 -23.37 -3.11 20.79
C PHE A 9 -22.86 -3.76 19.52
N ASP A 10 -23.75 -4.42 18.78
CA ASP A 10 -23.50 -4.74 17.38
C ASP A 10 -23.38 -3.41 16.65
N THR A 11 -22.15 -2.95 16.46
CA THR A 11 -21.87 -1.67 15.80
C THR A 11 -22.03 -1.81 14.29
N GLY A 12 -22.06 -3.04 13.79
CA GLY A 12 -22.06 -3.36 12.35
C GLY A 12 -20.78 -2.97 11.65
N TRP A 13 -19.70 -2.60 12.38
CA TRP A 13 -18.43 -2.22 11.79
C TRP A 13 -17.44 -3.38 11.76
N THR A 14 -16.71 -3.48 10.65
CA THR A 14 -15.65 -4.47 10.44
C THR A 14 -14.30 -3.78 10.26
N LEU A 15 -13.27 -4.25 10.96
CA LEU A 15 -11.91 -3.79 10.76
C LEU A 15 -11.25 -4.57 9.62
N HIS A 16 -10.79 -3.86 8.62
CA HIS A 16 -10.01 -4.37 7.49
C HIS A 16 -8.53 -4.16 7.78
N ILE A 17 -7.78 -5.24 7.92
CA ILE A 17 -6.39 -5.24 8.42
C ILE A 17 -5.42 -5.64 7.31
N ASP A 18 -4.42 -4.80 7.04
CA ASP A 18 -3.19 -5.23 6.37
C ASP A 18 -2.42 -6.17 7.32
N ALA A 19 -2.63 -7.47 7.15
CA ALA A 19 -2.08 -8.46 8.06
C ALA A 19 -0.61 -8.81 7.76
N ASP A 20 -0.10 -8.48 6.58
CA ASP A 20 1.29 -8.74 6.20
C ASP A 20 2.27 -8.07 7.15
N SER A 21 1.99 -6.84 7.54
CA SER A 21 2.82 -6.07 8.47
C SER A 21 2.85 -6.67 9.88
N ILE A 22 1.70 -7.16 10.38
CA ILE A 22 1.60 -7.84 11.69
C ILE A 22 2.40 -9.13 11.68
N ILE A 23 2.18 -9.97 10.67
CA ILE A 23 2.84 -11.27 10.54
C ILE A 23 4.35 -11.09 10.43
N PHE A 24 4.80 -10.16 9.58
CA PHE A 24 6.22 -9.86 9.43
C PHE A 24 6.88 -9.42 10.75
N ALA A 25 6.23 -8.51 11.47
CA ALA A 25 6.74 -8.05 12.76
C ALA A 25 6.89 -9.19 13.79
N GLN A 26 5.90 -10.09 13.89
CA GLN A 26 5.97 -11.23 14.80
C GLN A 26 7.08 -12.21 14.40
N CYS A 27 7.22 -12.48 13.09
CA CYS A 27 8.29 -13.35 12.59
C CYS A 27 9.70 -12.75 12.76
N CYS A 28 9.84 -11.42 12.76
CA CYS A 28 11.12 -10.80 13.08
C CYS A 28 11.52 -10.95 14.56
N ILE A 29 10.52 -10.99 15.46
CA ILE A 29 10.76 -11.17 16.91
C ILE A 29 11.06 -12.63 17.24
N PHE A 30 10.34 -13.57 16.62
CA PHE A 30 10.41 -15.01 16.85
C PHE A 30 10.88 -15.71 15.58
N ASN A 31 12.20 -15.77 15.38
CA ASN A 31 12.82 -16.16 14.12
C ASN A 31 13.60 -17.48 14.18
N ASP A 32 13.30 -18.34 15.14
CA ASP A 32 13.82 -19.70 15.18
C ASP A 32 12.83 -20.68 14.54
N ASP A 33 13.37 -21.69 13.83
CA ASP A 33 12.56 -22.79 13.29
C ASP A 33 12.18 -23.77 14.39
N SER A 34 11.30 -23.32 15.27
CA SER A 34 10.83 -24.11 16.44
C SER A 34 9.32 -23.97 16.62
N ASP A 35 8.72 -25.01 17.17
CA ASP A 35 7.29 -25.01 17.51
C ASP A 35 6.97 -23.95 18.57
N VAL A 36 7.92 -23.62 19.43
CA VAL A 36 7.78 -22.58 20.46
C VAL A 36 7.62 -21.21 19.80
N ASP A 37 8.48 -20.87 18.85
CA ASP A 37 8.42 -19.60 18.15
C ASP A 37 7.19 -19.54 17.22
N ARG A 38 6.88 -20.61 16.52
CA ARG A 38 5.62 -20.73 15.76
C ARG A 38 4.40 -20.49 16.63
N HIS A 39 4.35 -21.09 17.83
CA HIS A 39 3.27 -20.83 18.78
C HIS A 39 3.21 -19.36 19.22
N ARG A 40 4.35 -18.74 19.55
CA ARG A 40 4.43 -17.32 19.92
C ARG A 40 3.96 -16.40 18.80
N ILE A 41 4.35 -16.69 17.56
CA ILE A 41 3.89 -15.95 16.38
C ILE A 41 2.37 -16.01 16.27
N THR A 42 1.78 -17.19 16.35
CA THR A 42 0.31 -17.35 16.23
C THR A 42 -0.44 -16.59 17.31
N GLN A 43 0.03 -16.66 18.56
CA GLN A 43 -0.55 -15.91 19.67
C GLN A 43 -0.37 -14.39 19.47
N GLY A 44 0.81 -13.97 19.01
CA GLY A 44 1.09 -12.56 18.73
C GLY A 44 0.19 -11.99 17.63
N VAL A 45 0.00 -12.71 16.54
CA VAL A 45 -0.90 -12.31 15.44
C VAL A 45 -2.34 -12.21 15.94
N ARG A 46 -2.86 -13.27 16.60
CA ARG A 46 -4.25 -13.25 17.13
C ARG A 46 -4.48 -12.10 18.09
N ARG A 47 -3.56 -11.92 19.06
CA ARG A 47 -3.65 -10.83 20.03
C ARG A 47 -3.67 -9.47 19.35
N ARG A 48 -2.78 -9.25 18.37
CA ARG A 48 -2.70 -7.97 17.68
C ARG A 48 -3.97 -7.67 16.87
N VAL A 49 -4.51 -8.65 16.17
CA VAL A 49 -5.79 -8.52 15.46
C VAL A 49 -6.92 -8.15 16.43
N LEU A 50 -7.02 -8.84 17.56
CA LEU A 50 -8.03 -8.54 18.57
C LEU A 50 -7.86 -7.13 19.17
N GLU A 51 -6.66 -6.74 19.56
CA GLU A 51 -6.37 -5.41 20.10
C GLU A 51 -6.81 -4.31 19.12
N LEU A 52 -6.46 -4.44 17.84
CA LEU A 52 -6.84 -3.49 16.81
C LEU A 52 -8.35 -3.44 16.59
N THR A 53 -9.02 -4.58 16.63
CA THR A 53 -10.48 -4.67 16.48
C THR A 53 -11.17 -3.92 17.62
N LEU A 54 -10.70 -4.09 18.86
CA LEU A 54 -11.22 -3.39 20.03
C LEU A 54 -10.93 -1.89 19.97
N ASP A 55 -9.69 -1.50 19.60
CA ASP A 55 -9.32 -0.10 19.45
C ASP A 55 -10.16 0.63 18.39
N ALA A 56 -10.53 -0.07 17.32
CA ALA A 56 -11.42 0.46 16.28
C ALA A 56 -12.90 0.50 16.69
N GLY A 57 -13.29 -0.19 17.76
CA GLY A 57 -14.69 -0.38 18.15
C GLY A 57 -15.48 -1.20 17.13
N CYS A 58 -14.83 -2.22 16.53
CA CYS A 58 -15.42 -3.09 15.53
C CYS A 58 -15.85 -4.43 16.13
N ASP A 59 -16.87 -5.06 15.52
CA ASP A 59 -17.39 -6.36 15.94
C ASP A 59 -16.61 -7.53 15.35
N ALA A 60 -15.96 -7.29 14.20
CA ALA A 60 -15.22 -8.28 13.45
C ALA A 60 -13.96 -7.69 12.80
N ALA A 61 -13.05 -8.56 12.40
CA ALA A 61 -11.90 -8.21 11.59
C ALA A 61 -11.75 -9.14 10.39
N ILE A 62 -11.30 -8.58 9.27
CA ILE A 62 -10.88 -9.31 8.07
C ILE A 62 -9.42 -8.96 7.81
N CYS A 63 -8.58 -9.99 7.69
CA CYS A 63 -7.17 -9.88 7.38
C CYS A 63 -6.97 -9.92 5.86
N PHE A 64 -6.21 -8.99 5.33
CA PHE A 64 -5.84 -8.97 3.91
C PHE A 64 -4.39 -9.39 3.78
N LEU A 65 -4.09 -10.24 2.78
CA LEU A 65 -2.77 -10.85 2.59
C LEU A 65 -2.32 -10.70 1.14
N THR A 66 -1.06 -10.33 0.96
CA THR A 66 -0.39 -10.35 -0.35
C THR A 66 0.05 -11.78 -0.69
N THR A 67 -0.22 -12.20 -1.90
CA THR A 67 0.25 -13.48 -2.47
C THR A 67 1.65 -13.35 -3.10
N SER A 68 2.06 -14.34 -3.88
CA SER A 68 3.38 -14.39 -4.51
C SER A 68 3.53 -13.51 -5.74
N THR A 69 2.45 -13.06 -6.34
CA THR A 69 2.44 -12.35 -7.63
C THR A 69 1.75 -11.01 -7.51
N ASN A 70 2.21 -10.02 -8.30
CA ASN A 70 1.65 -8.68 -8.34
C ASN A 70 1.47 -8.26 -9.81
N PHE A 71 0.33 -7.65 -10.16
CA PHE A 71 0.10 -7.16 -11.52
C PHE A 71 1.06 -6.03 -11.92
N ARG A 72 1.62 -5.30 -10.94
CA ARG A 72 2.61 -4.24 -11.19
C ARG A 72 3.94 -4.79 -11.71
N ASP A 73 4.28 -6.05 -11.39
CA ASP A 73 5.44 -6.74 -11.95
C ASP A 73 5.29 -6.97 -13.47
N ASP A 74 4.03 -7.08 -13.96
CA ASP A 74 3.74 -7.22 -15.38
C ASP A 74 3.79 -5.86 -16.13
N MET A 75 3.76 -4.74 -15.38
CA MET A 75 3.81 -3.39 -15.97
C MET A 75 5.22 -2.88 -16.20
N VAL A 76 6.12 -3.14 -15.24
CA VAL A 76 7.50 -2.67 -15.28
C VAL A 76 8.43 -3.69 -14.62
N ASP A 77 9.51 -4.07 -15.31
CA ASP A 77 10.46 -5.10 -14.89
C ASP A 77 11.21 -4.74 -13.59
N ASP A 78 11.28 -3.47 -13.25
CA ASP A 78 12.07 -2.97 -12.12
C ASP A 78 11.22 -2.50 -10.93
N TYR A 79 9.93 -2.85 -10.88
CA TYR A 79 9.10 -2.59 -9.71
C TYR A 79 9.69 -3.27 -8.48
N LYS A 80 9.89 -2.50 -7.40
CA LYS A 80 10.53 -2.96 -6.15
C LYS A 80 11.96 -3.55 -6.29
N ALA A 81 12.66 -3.32 -7.42
CA ALA A 81 13.99 -3.89 -7.67
C ALA A 81 15.05 -3.50 -6.63
N ASN A 82 14.89 -2.37 -5.93
CA ASN A 82 15.78 -1.96 -4.85
C ASN A 82 15.68 -2.87 -3.62
N ARG A 83 14.55 -3.56 -3.42
CA ARG A 83 14.38 -4.52 -2.31
C ARG A 83 15.28 -5.74 -2.45
N ASP A 84 15.68 -6.06 -3.69
CA ASP A 84 16.58 -7.17 -3.99
C ASP A 84 18.06 -6.82 -3.76
N ALA A 85 18.43 -5.56 -3.91
CA ALA A 85 19.81 -5.10 -3.73
C ALA A 85 20.26 -5.07 -2.25
N ASP A 86 19.34 -4.86 -1.32
CA ASP A 86 19.59 -4.76 0.13
C ASP A 86 19.03 -5.98 0.92
N LYS A 87 18.97 -7.17 0.29
CA LYS A 87 18.33 -8.35 0.86
C LYS A 87 18.86 -8.72 2.23
N LYS A 88 18.13 -8.30 3.26
CA LYS A 88 18.15 -9.04 4.54
C LYS A 88 17.34 -10.32 4.35
N PRO A 89 17.81 -11.46 4.85
CA PRO A 89 17.05 -12.70 4.74
C PRO A 89 15.67 -12.51 5.35
N LYS A 90 14.65 -12.99 4.65
CA LYS A 90 13.27 -12.98 5.17
C LYS A 90 13.20 -13.83 6.44
N PRO A 91 12.36 -13.50 7.42
CA PRO A 91 12.16 -14.33 8.60
C PRO A 91 11.78 -15.77 8.22
N ILE A 92 12.41 -16.74 8.87
CA ILE A 92 12.27 -18.17 8.56
C ILE A 92 10.81 -18.63 8.59
N ASN A 93 10.05 -18.14 9.57
CA ASN A 93 8.66 -18.55 9.77
C ASN A 93 7.64 -17.76 8.93
N LEU A 94 8.06 -16.82 8.08
CA LEU A 94 7.14 -15.89 7.42
C LEU A 94 6.13 -16.61 6.52
N ALA A 95 6.59 -17.48 5.65
CA ALA A 95 5.71 -18.22 4.73
C ALA A 95 4.74 -19.13 5.50
N TRP A 96 5.25 -19.83 6.53
CA TRP A 96 4.42 -20.66 7.39
C TRP A 96 3.37 -19.82 8.14
N ALA A 97 3.76 -18.68 8.71
CA ALA A 97 2.85 -17.81 9.46
C ALA A 97 1.74 -17.22 8.59
N LYS A 98 2.04 -16.85 7.35
CA LYS A 98 1.03 -16.41 6.38
C LYS A 98 0.02 -17.53 6.08
N ARG A 99 0.49 -18.76 5.78
CA ARG A 99 -0.40 -19.92 5.59
C ARG A 99 -1.27 -20.19 6.81
N TRP A 100 -0.65 -20.15 8.00
CA TRP A 100 -1.39 -20.35 9.24
C TRP A 100 -2.47 -19.28 9.43
N THR A 101 -2.16 -18.01 9.21
CA THR A 101 -3.11 -16.90 9.32
C THR A 101 -4.27 -17.07 8.34
N ALA A 102 -3.98 -17.39 7.08
CA ALA A 102 -5.00 -17.62 6.05
C ALA A 102 -5.97 -18.77 6.39
N ARG A 103 -5.50 -19.79 7.13
CA ARG A 103 -6.32 -20.96 7.52
C ARG A 103 -7.08 -20.76 8.84
N ASN A 104 -6.63 -19.86 9.70
CA ASN A 104 -7.13 -19.76 11.08
C ASN A 104 -7.83 -18.43 11.42
N LEU A 105 -7.74 -17.44 10.55
CA LEU A 105 -8.44 -16.16 10.67
C LEU A 105 -9.30 -15.93 9.42
N THR A 106 -10.25 -15.00 9.51
CA THR A 106 -11.00 -14.56 8.33
C THR A 106 -10.06 -13.75 7.45
N CYS A 107 -9.70 -14.29 6.29
CA CYS A 107 -8.73 -13.69 5.38
C CYS A 107 -9.27 -13.53 3.96
N ILE A 108 -8.83 -12.46 3.30
CA ILE A 108 -9.02 -12.22 1.86
C ILE A 108 -7.64 -12.11 1.21
N PHE A 109 -7.43 -12.83 0.13
CA PHE A 109 -6.25 -12.78 -0.70
C PHE A 109 -6.60 -13.15 -2.13
N LYS A 110 -5.86 -12.63 -3.09
CA LYS A 110 -6.05 -12.92 -4.51
C LYS A 110 -4.73 -12.83 -5.25
N ASN A 111 -4.48 -13.77 -6.15
CA ASN A 111 -3.30 -13.73 -7.01
C ASN A 111 -3.28 -12.44 -7.84
N LYS A 112 -2.08 -11.91 -8.07
CA LYS A 112 -1.83 -10.65 -8.77
C LYS A 112 -2.24 -9.37 -8.03
N LEU A 113 -2.80 -9.46 -6.82
CA LEU A 113 -3.11 -8.30 -5.99
C LEU A 113 -2.32 -8.31 -4.68
N GLU A 114 -1.88 -7.14 -4.27
CA GLU A 114 -1.33 -6.91 -2.94
C GLU A 114 -2.46 -6.72 -1.92
N ALA A 115 -2.15 -6.87 -0.64
CA ALA A 115 -3.10 -6.61 0.45
C ALA A 115 -3.71 -5.20 0.35
N ASP A 116 -2.89 -4.23 -0.07
CA ASP A 116 -3.27 -2.82 -0.21
C ASP A 116 -4.35 -2.61 -1.29
N ASP A 117 -4.22 -3.29 -2.43
CA ASP A 117 -5.23 -3.25 -3.50
C ASP A 117 -6.53 -3.89 -3.03
N LEU A 118 -6.44 -5.01 -2.31
CA LEU A 118 -7.61 -5.67 -1.76
C LEU A 118 -8.31 -4.81 -0.72
N LEU A 119 -7.55 -4.12 0.14
CA LEU A 119 -8.10 -3.15 1.09
C LEU A 119 -8.84 -2.03 0.36
N GLY A 120 -8.30 -1.53 -0.75
CA GLY A 120 -8.97 -0.53 -1.57
C GLY A 120 -10.27 -1.02 -2.21
N ILE A 121 -10.26 -2.21 -2.79
CA ILE A 121 -11.43 -2.84 -3.42
C ILE A 121 -12.54 -3.12 -2.41
N TRP A 122 -12.18 -3.56 -1.20
CA TRP A 122 -13.15 -3.93 -0.16
C TRP A 122 -13.47 -2.78 0.81
N SER A 123 -12.85 -1.61 0.63
CA SER A 123 -13.15 -0.42 1.45
C SER A 123 -14.54 0.11 1.14
N GLY A 124 -15.15 0.76 2.13
CA GLY A 124 -16.49 1.35 2.01
C GLY A 124 -17.51 0.68 2.92
N GLY A 125 -18.75 1.16 2.88
CA GLY A 125 -19.80 0.70 3.78
C GLY A 125 -19.38 0.85 5.25
N ASN A 126 -19.56 -0.21 6.04
CA ASN A 126 -19.22 -0.25 7.45
C ASN A 126 -17.82 -0.84 7.68
N SER A 127 -16.80 -0.36 6.93
CA SER A 127 -15.42 -0.79 7.14
C SER A 127 -14.53 0.31 7.71
N ILE A 128 -13.55 -0.10 8.52
CA ILE A 128 -12.46 0.74 9.00
C ILE A 128 -11.16 0.07 8.55
N ILE A 129 -10.26 0.83 7.91
CA ILE A 129 -8.97 0.29 7.44
C ILE A 129 -7.92 0.47 8.52
N TRP A 130 -7.08 -0.54 8.73
CA TRP A 130 -5.85 -0.42 9.49
C TRP A 130 -4.65 -0.93 8.69
N SER A 131 -3.64 -0.11 8.57
CA SER A 131 -2.30 -0.46 8.12
C SER A 131 -1.27 0.51 8.71
N ILE A 132 -0.03 0.07 8.80
CA ILE A 132 1.12 0.93 9.08
C ILE A 132 1.65 1.62 7.82
N ASP A 133 1.23 1.18 6.64
CA ASP A 133 1.63 1.79 5.39
C ASP A 133 0.88 3.11 5.16
N LYS A 134 1.66 4.18 4.99
CA LYS A 134 1.13 5.51 4.72
C LYS A 134 0.37 5.59 3.38
N ASP A 135 0.72 4.73 2.43
CA ASP A 135 0.18 4.79 1.07
C ASP A 135 -1.29 4.36 1.02
N LEU A 136 -1.73 3.52 1.98
CA LEU A 136 -3.15 3.20 2.16
C LEU A 136 -4.02 4.40 2.55
N ARG A 137 -3.41 5.49 3.02
CA ARG A 137 -4.13 6.75 3.26
C ARG A 137 -4.61 7.45 1.96
N GLN A 138 -4.30 6.93 0.80
CA GLN A 138 -4.95 7.33 -0.45
C GLN A 138 -6.43 6.94 -0.50
N ILE A 139 -6.84 5.89 0.23
CA ILE A 139 -8.20 5.35 0.20
C ILE A 139 -9.09 6.20 1.10
N PRO A 140 -10.16 6.83 0.56
CA PRO A 140 -11.11 7.58 1.39
C PRO A 140 -11.87 6.66 2.33
N GLY A 141 -12.26 7.18 3.49
CA GLY A 141 -13.02 6.43 4.47
C GLY A 141 -12.46 6.50 5.87
N LYS A 142 -12.91 5.60 6.73
CA LYS A 142 -12.45 5.53 8.11
C LYS A 142 -11.17 4.70 8.20
N HIS A 143 -10.17 5.25 8.89
CA HIS A 143 -8.90 4.57 9.16
C HIS A 143 -8.60 4.58 10.66
N LEU A 144 -8.14 3.46 11.20
CA LEU A 144 -7.58 3.42 12.54
C LEU A 144 -6.11 3.85 12.47
N ASP A 145 -5.80 5.02 13.01
CA ASP A 145 -4.43 5.54 13.07
C ASP A 145 -3.61 4.74 14.11
N ASP A 146 -2.50 4.13 13.66
CA ASP A 146 -1.70 3.24 14.51
C ASP A 146 -1.05 3.98 15.68
N SER A 147 -0.68 5.24 15.52
CA SER A 147 0.02 6.01 16.54
C SER A 147 -0.89 6.52 17.66
N THR A 148 -2.09 6.96 17.30
CA THR A 148 -3.06 7.55 18.22
C THR A 148 -4.12 6.58 18.71
N ARG A 149 -4.26 5.43 18.04
CA ARG A 149 -5.32 4.44 18.27
C ARG A 149 -6.72 5.03 18.14
N LYS A 150 -6.88 6.02 17.29
CA LYS A 150 -8.16 6.67 17.02
C LYS A 150 -8.58 6.46 15.58
N VAL A 151 -9.88 6.33 15.39
CA VAL A 151 -10.47 6.33 14.05
C VAL A 151 -10.47 7.75 13.51
N VAL A 152 -9.88 7.92 12.34
CA VAL A 152 -9.83 9.17 11.59
C VAL A 152 -10.57 9.01 10.26
N MET A 153 -11.15 10.11 9.75
CA MET A 153 -11.79 10.15 8.46
C MET A 153 -10.81 10.71 7.44
N ILE A 154 -10.58 9.99 6.36
CA ILE A 154 -9.86 10.46 5.17
C ILE A 154 -10.90 10.85 4.13
N THR A 155 -10.85 12.10 3.67
CA THR A 155 -11.72 12.58 2.59
C THR A 155 -11.14 12.19 1.23
N GLU A 156 -11.96 12.25 0.20
CA GLU A 156 -11.50 11.92 -1.15
C GLU A 156 -10.43 12.90 -1.64
N GLU A 157 -10.62 14.20 -1.39
CA GLU A 157 -9.60 15.22 -1.73
C GLU A 157 -8.33 15.04 -0.93
N GLY A 158 -8.47 14.66 0.32
CA GLY A 158 -7.36 14.45 1.23
C GLY A 158 -6.73 15.73 1.75
N ILE A 159 -5.58 15.58 2.40
CA ILE A 159 -4.79 16.64 3.02
C ILE A 159 -3.32 16.48 2.63
N LEU A 160 -2.65 17.61 2.40
CA LEU A 160 -1.21 17.68 2.22
C LEU A 160 -0.63 18.74 3.15
N LYS A 161 0.34 18.36 3.99
CA LYS A 161 1.00 19.25 4.96
C LYS A 161 2.50 19.09 4.91
N ASP A 162 3.21 20.21 4.73
CA ASP A 162 4.66 20.24 4.94
C ASP A 162 4.96 20.39 6.44
N LEU A 163 5.63 19.38 7.00
CA LEU A 163 6.10 19.37 8.38
C LEU A 163 7.62 19.61 8.46
N GLY A 164 8.21 20.19 7.43
CA GLY A 164 9.63 20.48 7.29
C GLY A 164 10.44 19.26 6.86
N LYS A 165 10.78 18.35 7.77
CA LYS A 165 11.54 17.14 7.43
C LYS A 165 10.70 16.01 6.85
N LYS A 166 9.38 16.07 7.00
CA LYS A 166 8.42 15.07 6.53
C LYS A 166 7.24 15.79 5.91
N VAL A 167 6.63 15.14 4.93
CA VAL A 167 5.35 15.54 4.36
C VAL A 167 4.29 14.58 4.88
N TYR A 168 3.22 15.12 5.46
CA TYR A 168 2.01 14.36 5.76
C TYR A 168 1.06 14.49 4.58
N PHE A 169 0.49 13.39 4.15
CA PHE A 169 -0.43 13.37 3.04
C PHE A 169 -1.47 12.23 3.16
N ASP A 170 -2.65 12.47 2.60
CA ASP A 170 -3.71 11.47 2.41
C ASP A 170 -4.62 11.84 1.23
N GLY A 171 -5.57 10.97 0.88
CA GLY A 171 -6.52 11.14 -0.21
C GLY A 171 -5.86 11.40 -1.57
N LEU A 172 -6.57 12.07 -2.47
CA LEU A 172 -6.06 12.43 -3.80
C LEU A 172 -4.88 13.40 -3.75
N ALA A 173 -4.84 14.31 -2.78
CA ALA A 173 -3.70 15.22 -2.61
C ALA A 173 -2.41 14.43 -2.36
N GLY A 174 -2.49 13.36 -1.56
CA GLY A 174 -1.39 12.43 -1.31
C GLY A 174 -0.99 11.65 -2.55
N PHE A 175 -1.95 11.10 -3.24
CA PHE A 175 -1.71 10.37 -4.48
C PHE A 175 -1.02 11.23 -5.55
N TYR A 176 -1.52 12.44 -5.80
CA TYR A 176 -0.91 13.35 -6.77
C TYR A 176 0.47 13.86 -6.34
N TYR A 177 0.67 14.08 -5.04
CA TYR A 177 2.00 14.33 -4.51
C TYR A 177 2.97 13.18 -4.83
N GLN A 178 2.57 11.94 -4.66
CA GLN A 178 3.37 10.77 -5.01
C GLN A 178 3.56 10.62 -6.52
N CYS A 179 2.57 10.92 -7.35
CA CYS A 179 2.75 10.98 -8.82
C CYS A 179 3.89 11.93 -9.21
N LEU A 180 4.05 13.06 -8.52
CA LEU A 180 5.16 13.99 -8.75
C LEU A 180 6.47 13.49 -8.16
N THR A 181 6.45 12.97 -6.92
CA THR A 181 7.67 12.62 -6.19
C THR A 181 8.12 11.18 -6.38
N GLY A 182 7.24 10.27 -6.79
CA GLY A 182 7.47 8.82 -6.77
C GLY A 182 7.54 8.25 -5.35
N ASP A 183 7.86 6.97 -5.27
CA ASP A 183 8.19 6.28 -4.02
C ASP A 183 9.52 5.54 -4.15
N SER A 184 10.49 5.92 -3.31
CA SER A 184 11.80 5.29 -3.29
C SER A 184 11.78 3.90 -2.69
N THR A 185 10.79 3.59 -1.84
CA THR A 185 10.65 2.28 -1.19
C THR A 185 10.26 1.22 -2.22
N ASP A 186 9.40 1.59 -3.16
CA ASP A 186 8.91 0.71 -4.23
C ASP A 186 9.62 0.95 -5.57
N TYR A 187 10.69 1.75 -5.52
CA TYR A 187 11.50 2.06 -6.71
C TYR A 187 10.72 2.80 -7.80
N ILE A 188 9.71 3.58 -7.44
CA ILE A 188 8.86 4.35 -8.35
C ILE A 188 9.43 5.75 -8.53
N VAL A 189 9.57 6.19 -9.78
CA VAL A 189 10.27 7.46 -10.12
C VAL A 189 9.35 8.67 -9.98
N GLY A 190 8.04 8.49 -10.18
CA GLY A 190 7.09 9.58 -10.31
C GLY A 190 7.34 10.40 -11.60
N CYS A 191 7.17 11.71 -11.52
CA CYS A 191 7.37 12.64 -12.65
C CYS A 191 8.84 12.81 -13.07
N GLY A 192 9.76 11.99 -12.56
CA GLY A 192 11.19 12.12 -12.84
C GLY A 192 11.73 11.11 -13.83
N LYS A 193 13.07 11.11 -13.92
CA LYS A 193 13.85 10.13 -14.70
C LYS A 193 14.96 9.58 -13.83
N ARG A 194 15.34 8.33 -14.05
CA ARG A 194 16.54 7.75 -13.45
C ARG A 194 17.75 8.18 -14.25
N ILE A 195 18.73 8.76 -13.57
CA ILE A 195 19.95 9.26 -14.19
C ILE A 195 21.14 8.56 -13.54
N PRO A 196 21.94 7.79 -14.30
CA PRO A 196 23.19 7.23 -13.82
C PRO A 196 24.14 8.34 -13.38
N LYS A 197 24.68 8.25 -12.17
CA LYS A 197 25.67 9.17 -11.63
C LYS A 197 26.78 8.39 -10.92
N VAL A 198 27.89 9.10 -10.66
CA VAL A 198 29.02 8.57 -9.90
C VAL A 198 29.28 9.45 -8.70
N TYR A 199 29.52 8.86 -7.55
CA TYR A 199 29.90 9.62 -6.34
C TYR A 199 31.22 10.34 -6.58
N LYS A 200 31.22 11.66 -6.46
CA LYS A 200 32.39 12.50 -6.71
C LYS A 200 33.34 12.62 -5.51
N SER A 201 32.87 12.28 -4.31
CA SER A 201 33.63 12.41 -3.05
C SER A 201 33.14 11.44 -1.97
N GLY A 202 33.84 11.37 -0.84
CA GLY A 202 33.51 10.53 0.32
C GLY A 202 33.87 9.05 0.12
N ALA A 203 33.46 8.20 1.07
CA ALA A 203 33.80 6.78 1.10
C ALA A 203 33.30 5.98 -0.13
N LYS A 204 32.31 6.48 -0.84
CA LYS A 204 31.74 5.87 -2.06
C LYS A 204 32.26 6.49 -3.36
N LYS A 205 33.31 7.32 -3.30
CA LYS A 205 33.89 7.98 -4.49
C LYS A 205 34.21 6.96 -5.58
N GLY A 206 33.74 7.24 -6.81
CA GLY A 206 33.93 6.36 -7.97
C GLY A 206 32.86 5.28 -8.13
N GLN A 207 32.00 5.03 -7.15
CA GLN A 207 30.90 4.09 -7.29
C GLN A 207 29.75 4.70 -8.10
N ALA A 208 29.19 3.92 -9.00
CA ALA A 208 27.99 4.29 -9.74
C ALA A 208 26.76 4.20 -8.84
N TYR A 209 25.81 5.10 -9.06
CA TYR A 209 24.49 5.06 -8.44
C TYR A 209 23.45 5.63 -9.39
N ILE A 210 22.20 5.27 -9.20
CA ILE A 210 21.09 5.85 -9.94
C ILE A 210 20.53 7.02 -9.10
N SER A 211 20.61 8.22 -9.68
CA SER A 211 19.96 9.41 -9.13
C SER A 211 18.59 9.55 -9.77
N ARG A 212 17.66 10.15 -9.04
CA ARG A 212 16.40 10.60 -9.58
C ARG A 212 16.47 12.08 -9.92
N SER A 213 15.97 12.46 -11.10
CA SER A 213 15.62 13.84 -11.43
C SER A 213 14.10 14.00 -11.37
N GLY A 214 13.60 15.21 -11.46
CA GLY A 214 12.17 15.53 -11.48
C GLY A 214 11.77 16.46 -10.35
N VAL A 215 10.50 16.40 -9.96
CA VAL A 215 9.95 17.28 -8.93
C VAL A 215 10.37 16.80 -7.54
N GLY A 216 11.03 17.65 -6.78
CA GLY A 216 11.41 17.35 -5.40
C GLY A 216 10.23 17.50 -4.42
N PRO A 217 10.34 16.93 -3.20
CA PRO A 217 9.22 16.91 -2.25
C PRO A 217 8.62 18.29 -1.95
N GLN A 218 9.45 19.31 -1.74
CA GLN A 218 8.97 20.65 -1.40
C GLN A 218 8.30 21.36 -2.58
N ALA A 219 8.84 21.18 -3.79
CA ALA A 219 8.20 21.69 -4.99
C ALA A 219 6.87 21.00 -5.26
N ALA A 220 6.79 19.66 -5.08
CA ALA A 220 5.56 18.92 -5.21
C ALA A 220 4.47 19.39 -4.23
N VAL A 221 4.83 19.63 -2.96
CA VAL A 221 3.90 20.19 -1.98
C VAL A 221 3.35 21.54 -2.45
N GLN A 222 4.22 22.43 -2.92
CA GLN A 222 3.77 23.75 -3.39
C GLN A 222 2.86 23.64 -4.61
N ILE A 223 3.21 22.82 -5.59
CA ILE A 223 2.40 22.59 -6.79
C ILE A 223 0.99 22.09 -6.40
N ILE A 224 0.91 21.03 -5.60
CA ILE A 224 -0.38 20.44 -5.22
C ILE A 224 -1.19 21.39 -4.33
N LEU A 225 -0.58 22.08 -3.35
CA LEU A 225 -1.31 23.00 -2.48
C LEU A 225 -1.81 24.24 -3.25
N GLN A 226 -1.05 24.78 -4.18
CA GLN A 226 -1.50 25.88 -5.03
C GLN A 226 -2.69 25.48 -5.89
N ALA A 227 -2.64 24.29 -6.48
CA ALA A 227 -3.74 23.73 -7.26
C ALA A 227 -4.99 23.45 -6.39
N TYR A 228 -4.79 22.88 -5.21
CA TYR A 228 -5.86 22.61 -4.25
C TYR A 228 -6.60 23.88 -3.80
N MET A 229 -5.87 24.97 -3.57
CA MET A 229 -6.44 26.25 -3.13
C MET A 229 -6.96 27.12 -4.27
N ALA A 230 -6.73 26.75 -5.53
CA ALA A 230 -7.22 27.50 -6.69
C ALA A 230 -8.76 27.44 -6.76
N ARG A 231 -9.35 28.46 -7.42
CA ARG A 231 -10.80 28.49 -7.64
C ARG A 231 -11.24 27.33 -8.53
N GLY A 232 -12.41 26.79 -8.26
CA GLY A 232 -13.02 25.69 -9.02
C GLY A 232 -12.91 24.34 -8.31
N ASP A 233 -12.90 23.28 -9.08
CA ASP A 233 -12.80 21.92 -8.58
C ASP A 233 -11.35 21.58 -8.20
N SER A 234 -11.12 21.38 -6.91
CA SER A 234 -9.77 21.09 -6.37
C SER A 234 -9.17 19.81 -6.96
N LYS A 235 -9.98 18.79 -7.21
CA LYS A 235 -9.52 17.52 -7.80
C LYS A 235 -9.03 17.73 -9.23
N ALA A 236 -9.84 18.41 -10.05
CA ALA A 236 -9.49 18.74 -11.42
C ALA A 236 -8.25 19.64 -11.49
N ASN A 237 -8.14 20.62 -10.59
CA ASN A 237 -6.98 21.50 -10.51
C ASN A 237 -5.70 20.75 -10.17
N MET A 238 -5.73 19.86 -9.16
CA MET A 238 -4.57 19.06 -8.78
C MET A 238 -4.14 18.11 -9.90
N LEU A 239 -5.10 17.44 -10.55
CA LEU A 239 -4.81 16.59 -11.70
C LEU A 239 -4.17 17.38 -12.84
N GLN A 240 -4.70 18.59 -13.15
CA GLN A 240 -4.12 19.42 -14.18
C GLN A 240 -2.70 19.84 -13.86
N ALA A 241 -2.40 20.20 -12.61
CA ALA A 241 -1.04 20.55 -12.19
C ALA A 241 -0.06 19.37 -12.35
N VAL A 242 -0.50 18.14 -12.09
CA VAL A 242 0.30 16.94 -12.34
C VAL A 242 0.54 16.73 -13.84
N ARG A 243 -0.49 16.86 -14.67
CA ARG A 243 -0.38 16.77 -16.14
C ARG A 243 0.63 17.78 -16.69
N ASP A 244 0.55 19.03 -16.24
CA ASP A 244 1.43 20.11 -16.68
C ASP A 244 2.91 19.78 -16.39
N GLU A 245 3.20 19.23 -15.21
CA GLU A 245 4.56 18.84 -14.85
C GLU A 245 5.06 17.65 -15.67
N TYR A 246 4.21 16.64 -15.91
CA TYR A 246 4.58 15.51 -16.77
C TYR A 246 4.80 15.98 -18.21
N GLN A 247 3.92 16.81 -18.75
CA GLN A 247 4.05 17.39 -20.09
C GLN A 247 5.35 18.19 -20.22
N ARG A 248 5.68 19.00 -19.22
CA ARG A 248 6.92 19.80 -19.17
C ARG A 248 8.18 18.94 -19.20
N LEU A 249 8.16 17.76 -18.51
CA LEU A 249 9.34 16.90 -18.37
C LEU A 249 9.46 15.82 -19.45
N HIS A 250 8.36 15.35 -20.00
CA HIS A 250 8.31 14.22 -20.92
C HIS A 250 7.85 14.58 -22.35
N GLY A 251 7.36 15.80 -22.58
CA GLY A 251 6.94 16.23 -23.92
C GLY A 251 5.78 15.39 -24.47
N ALA A 252 5.95 14.80 -25.65
CA ALA A 252 4.89 14.03 -26.31
C ALA A 252 4.48 12.74 -25.56
N ASP A 253 5.40 12.16 -24.80
CA ASP A 253 5.20 10.84 -24.15
C ASP A 253 4.64 10.99 -22.73
N TRP A 254 4.21 12.19 -22.33
CA TRP A 254 3.81 12.49 -20.95
C TRP A 254 2.65 11.63 -20.43
N GLN A 255 1.69 11.28 -21.29
CA GLN A 255 0.50 10.52 -20.91
C GLN A 255 0.87 9.10 -20.48
N GLU A 256 1.63 8.41 -21.32
CA GLU A 256 2.12 7.06 -21.04
C GLU A 256 2.95 7.03 -19.75
N HIS A 257 3.87 8.00 -19.59
CA HIS A 257 4.66 8.10 -18.37
C HIS A 257 3.81 8.36 -17.12
N LEU A 258 2.84 9.28 -17.20
CA LEU A 258 1.96 9.57 -16.08
C LEU A 258 1.14 8.34 -15.70
N GLU A 259 0.49 7.70 -16.67
CA GLU A 259 -0.35 6.54 -16.38
C GLU A 259 0.43 5.35 -15.85
N THR A 260 1.63 5.10 -16.37
CA THR A 260 2.52 4.07 -15.83
C THR A 260 2.84 4.35 -14.37
N GLN A 261 3.36 5.53 -14.04
CA GLN A 261 3.74 5.85 -12.66
C GLN A 261 2.52 5.91 -11.72
N ALA A 262 1.42 6.44 -12.19
CA ALA A 262 0.17 6.52 -11.42
C ALA A 262 -0.36 5.13 -11.08
N ASN A 263 -0.40 4.19 -12.04
CA ASN A 263 -0.88 2.82 -11.78
C ASN A 263 0.05 2.00 -10.87
N LEU A 264 1.34 2.35 -10.79
CA LEU A 264 2.24 1.76 -9.80
C LEU A 264 1.94 2.25 -8.37
N LEU A 265 1.44 3.48 -8.23
CA LEU A 265 1.16 4.15 -6.95
C LEU A 265 -0.29 4.00 -6.51
N PHE A 266 -1.22 3.83 -7.46
CA PHE A 266 -2.66 3.83 -7.18
C PHE A 266 -3.07 2.55 -6.47
N MET A 267 -3.71 2.69 -5.33
CA MET A 267 -4.40 1.59 -4.66
C MET A 267 -5.68 1.29 -5.42
N VAL A 268 -5.78 0.09 -5.98
CA VAL A 268 -6.96 -0.35 -6.75
C VAL A 268 -8.21 -0.24 -5.89
N ARG A 269 -9.31 0.28 -6.44
CA ARG A 269 -10.55 0.50 -5.69
C ARG A 269 -11.77 -0.21 -6.29
N GLU A 270 -11.61 -0.78 -7.48
CA GLU A 270 -12.72 -1.36 -8.21
C GLU A 270 -12.27 -2.60 -8.96
N MET A 271 -13.05 -3.66 -8.84
CA MET A 271 -12.83 -4.93 -9.52
C MET A 271 -14.16 -5.48 -10.05
N HIS A 272 -14.20 -5.79 -11.34
CA HIS A 272 -15.36 -6.37 -12.01
C HIS A 272 -15.16 -7.86 -12.25
N GLU A 273 -16.24 -8.63 -12.11
CA GLU A 273 -16.28 -10.08 -12.34
C GLU A 273 -15.18 -10.88 -11.61
N GLY A 274 -14.65 -10.30 -10.52
CA GLY A 274 -13.53 -10.89 -9.78
C GLY A 274 -12.22 -10.99 -10.56
N ARG A 275 -12.10 -10.33 -11.71
CA ARG A 275 -10.97 -10.48 -12.64
C ARG A 275 -10.44 -9.16 -13.20
N PHE A 276 -11.30 -8.22 -13.51
CA PHE A 276 -10.92 -6.98 -14.16
C PHE A 276 -10.76 -5.88 -13.11
N ILE A 277 -9.54 -5.38 -12.88
CA ILE A 277 -9.29 -4.24 -11.99
C ILE A 277 -9.28 -2.95 -12.81
N LYS A 278 -9.95 -1.92 -12.30
CA LYS A 278 -9.98 -0.60 -12.93
C LYS A 278 -8.61 0.06 -12.80
N ARG A 279 -8.06 0.46 -13.93
CA ARG A 279 -6.83 1.26 -14.01
C ARG A 279 -7.12 2.71 -13.69
N TRP A 280 -6.14 3.37 -13.12
CA TRP A 280 -6.15 4.83 -13.10
C TRP A 280 -5.77 5.37 -14.50
N THR A 281 -6.54 6.34 -15.01
CA THR A 281 -6.28 7.01 -16.29
C THR A 281 -6.32 8.52 -16.08
N HIS A 282 -5.51 9.24 -16.82
CA HIS A 282 -5.39 10.69 -16.65
C HIS A 282 -6.62 11.47 -17.12
N ASP A 283 -7.48 10.89 -17.93
CA ASP A 283 -8.67 11.47 -18.54
C ASP A 283 -9.98 10.77 -18.16
N ASP A 284 -9.95 9.98 -17.09
CA ASP A 284 -11.08 9.22 -16.54
C ASP A 284 -11.73 8.21 -17.52
N ARG A 285 -11.00 7.81 -18.58
CA ARG A 285 -11.50 6.76 -19.47
C ARG A 285 -11.54 5.42 -18.74
N GLU A 286 -12.50 4.59 -19.09
CA GLU A 286 -12.61 3.27 -18.51
C GLU A 286 -11.59 2.32 -19.15
N GLU A 287 -10.59 1.94 -18.38
CA GLU A 287 -9.62 0.93 -18.72
C GLU A 287 -9.46 -0.07 -17.58
N TYR A 288 -9.25 -1.33 -17.94
CA TYR A 288 -9.13 -2.42 -17.00
C TYR A 288 -7.90 -3.27 -17.26
N PHE A 289 -7.24 -3.71 -16.18
CA PHE A 289 -6.32 -4.83 -16.24
C PHE A 289 -7.11 -6.12 -16.10
N ASP A 290 -6.85 -7.04 -17.02
CA ASP A 290 -7.27 -8.42 -16.88
C ASP A 290 -6.23 -9.16 -16.03
N LEU A 291 -6.61 -9.56 -14.83
CA LEU A 291 -5.74 -10.31 -13.92
C LEU A 291 -5.46 -11.74 -14.38
N VAL A 292 -5.71 -12.07 -15.65
CA VAL A 292 -5.66 -13.38 -16.32
C VAL A 292 -5.17 -14.51 -15.42
N GLU A 293 -6.05 -15.55 -15.26
CA GLU A 293 -5.74 -16.84 -14.67
C GLU A 293 -5.28 -16.83 -13.21
N GLY A 294 -6.16 -16.45 -12.34
CA GLY A 294 -6.06 -16.92 -10.97
C GLY A 294 -7.43 -17.47 -10.59
N VAL A 295 -7.61 -18.77 -10.72
CA VAL A 295 -8.63 -19.48 -9.96
C VAL A 295 -8.58 -18.88 -8.56
N ILE A 296 -9.71 -18.42 -8.04
CA ILE A 296 -9.85 -18.15 -6.60
C ILE A 296 -9.57 -19.49 -5.94
N SER A 297 -8.32 -19.76 -5.65
CA SER A 297 -7.97 -20.92 -4.87
C SER A 297 -8.15 -20.49 -3.42
N ASN A 298 -8.93 -21.24 -2.67
CA ASN A 298 -8.99 -21.09 -1.22
C ASN A 298 -7.66 -21.50 -0.57
N ASP A 299 -6.68 -21.92 -1.37
CA ASP A 299 -5.35 -22.29 -0.93
C ASP A 299 -4.41 -21.11 -1.12
N TYR A 300 -4.10 -20.45 -0.01
CA TYR A 300 -3.08 -19.41 0.03
C TYR A 300 -1.73 -19.98 -0.41
N THR A 301 -1.20 -19.48 -1.53
CA THR A 301 0.16 -19.77 -1.96
C THR A 301 1.06 -18.62 -1.53
N PRO A 302 1.91 -18.80 -0.52
CA PRO A 302 2.84 -17.76 -0.11
C PRO A 302 3.86 -17.52 -1.21
N PRO A 303 4.52 -16.35 -1.22
CA PRO A 303 5.66 -16.09 -2.08
C PRO A 303 6.68 -17.23 -1.94
N ALA A 304 7.20 -17.71 -3.08
CA ALA A 304 8.20 -18.77 -3.09
C ALA A 304 9.38 -18.39 -2.17
N THR A 305 9.73 -19.29 -1.28
CA THR A 305 11.02 -19.18 -0.59
C THR A 305 12.08 -19.65 -1.57
N GLU A 306 13.15 -18.89 -1.74
CA GLU A 306 14.27 -19.26 -2.65
C GLU A 306 14.94 -20.60 -2.28
N ASP A 307 14.57 -21.24 -1.20
CA ASP A 307 15.19 -22.44 -0.65
C ASP A 307 14.46 -23.76 -0.90
N GLY A 308 13.44 -23.81 -1.73
CA GLY A 308 12.86 -25.11 -2.20
C GLY A 308 12.48 -26.12 -1.10
N ARG A 309 12.27 -25.69 0.14
CA ARG A 309 11.88 -26.57 1.23
C ARG A 309 10.36 -26.44 1.48
N ASP A 310 9.62 -27.22 0.72
CA ASP A 310 8.27 -27.61 1.08
C ASP A 310 8.37 -28.65 2.20
N THR A 311 8.00 -28.26 3.41
CA THR A 311 7.65 -29.22 4.48
C THR A 311 6.45 -28.71 5.25
#